data_21d2f6997841c8d59fad6e214dc3e172
#
_entry.id   21d2f6997841c8d59fad6e214dc3e172
#
_cell.length_a   1.000
_cell.length_b   1.000
_cell.length_c   1.000
_cell.angle_alpha   90.00
_cell.angle_beta   90.00
_cell.angle_gamma   90.00
#
_symmetry.space_group_name_H-M   'P 1'
#
loop_
_entity.id
_entity.type
_entity.pdbx_description
1 polymer ?
#
loop_
_entity_poly.entity_id
_entity_poly.type
_entity_poly.pdbx_seq_one_letter_code
_entity_poly.pdbx_strand_id
1 'polypeptide(L)'
;YSNDEIAIGGDSAGGNLSLVTFLKLRELNEALPAAMICISPWADPAATGESYNEEMADKDPLIGPLFKKIWSKFNMKSAIGYYVKKEDVDQSNPFICPINGDFSGCPPVMIQVGADELLLSDSRSMINVFERDGVIHEYKEWENLWHVFQLDGEMEESTKSFEMFR
;
A
#
# COMPACT_ATOMS: atom_id res chain seq x y z
N TYR A 1 -13.14 11.77 -20.68
CA TYR A 1 -13.50 11.50 -19.28
C TYR A 1 -13.12 12.71 -18.44
N SER A 2 -13.96 13.06 -17.49
CA SER A 2 -13.65 14.07 -16.47
C SER A 2 -12.99 13.38 -15.26
N ASN A 3 -12.35 14.16 -14.38
CA ASN A 3 -11.62 13.60 -13.24
C ASN A 3 -12.50 12.84 -12.25
N ASP A 4 -13.76 13.22 -12.15
CA ASP A 4 -14.80 12.56 -11.36
C ASP A 4 -15.31 11.24 -11.95
N GLU A 5 -14.80 10.85 -13.12
CA GLU A 5 -15.03 9.54 -13.77
C GLU A 5 -13.79 8.63 -13.74
N ILE A 6 -12.69 9.06 -13.10
CA ILE A 6 -11.41 8.35 -13.07
C ILE A 6 -11.13 7.89 -11.65
N ALA A 7 -10.87 6.60 -11.49
CA ALA A 7 -10.25 6.07 -10.28
C ALA A 7 -8.77 5.74 -10.52
N ILE A 8 -7.94 5.94 -9.50
CA ILE A 8 -6.55 5.49 -9.53
C ILE A 8 -6.46 4.23 -8.66
N GLY A 9 -5.72 3.23 -9.11
CA GLY A 9 -5.50 2.03 -8.31
C GLY A 9 -4.14 1.41 -8.56
N GLY A 10 -3.70 0.62 -7.59
CA GLY A 10 -2.46 -0.13 -7.70
C GLY A 10 -2.26 -1.10 -6.54
N ASP A 11 -1.45 -2.09 -6.80
CA ASP A 11 -1.05 -3.12 -5.84
C ASP A 11 0.40 -2.91 -5.38
N SER A 12 0.73 -3.30 -4.16
CA SER A 12 2.11 -3.29 -3.65
C SER A 12 2.78 -1.92 -3.82
N ALA A 13 3.87 -1.84 -4.58
CA ALA A 13 4.52 -0.60 -4.96
C ALA A 13 3.59 0.32 -5.79
N GLY A 14 2.67 -0.24 -6.58
CA GLY A 14 1.62 0.52 -7.28
C GLY A 14 0.63 1.16 -6.31
N GLY A 15 0.36 0.53 -5.18
CA GLY A 15 -0.41 1.14 -4.07
C GLY A 15 0.31 2.36 -3.48
N ASN A 16 1.64 2.27 -3.27
CA ASN A 16 2.45 3.43 -2.89
C ASN A 16 2.32 4.55 -3.94
N LEU A 17 2.53 4.22 -5.23
CA LEU A 17 2.43 5.20 -6.31
C LEU A 17 1.05 5.86 -6.38
N SER A 18 -0.03 5.14 -6.12
CA SER A 18 -1.38 5.70 -6.08
C SER A 18 -1.52 6.74 -4.95
N LEU A 19 -1.05 6.40 -3.75
CA LEU A 19 -1.07 7.29 -2.59
C LEU A 19 -0.22 8.55 -2.82
N VAL A 20 1.00 8.41 -3.31
CA VAL A 20 1.88 9.56 -3.55
C VAL A 20 1.44 10.40 -4.76
N THR A 21 0.74 9.79 -5.72
CA THR A 21 0.11 10.53 -6.84
C THR A 21 -0.95 11.50 -6.31
N PHE A 22 -1.81 11.05 -5.38
CA PHE A 22 -2.76 11.95 -4.73
C PHE A 22 -2.04 13.12 -4.04
N LEU A 23 -1.02 12.82 -3.21
CA LEU A 23 -0.25 13.87 -2.54
C LEU A 23 0.34 14.87 -3.53
N LYS A 24 0.82 14.39 -4.67
CA LYS A 24 1.42 15.24 -5.71
C LYS A 24 0.38 16.10 -6.43
N LEU A 25 -0.76 15.53 -6.82
CA LEU A 25 -1.85 16.28 -7.44
C LEU A 25 -2.34 17.40 -6.53
N ARG A 26 -2.49 17.10 -5.22
CA ARG A 26 -2.87 18.11 -4.22
C ARG A 26 -1.83 19.22 -4.07
N GLU A 27 -0.54 18.86 -4.00
CA GLU A 27 0.56 19.85 -3.93
C GLU A 27 0.54 20.80 -5.14
N LEU A 28 0.23 20.27 -6.32
CA LEU A 28 0.17 21.02 -7.57
C LEU A 28 -1.17 21.75 -7.76
N ASN A 29 -2.15 21.61 -6.86
CA ASN A 29 -3.52 22.08 -7.00
C ASN A 29 -4.18 21.59 -8.30
N GLU A 30 -3.84 20.36 -8.72
CA GLU A 30 -4.45 19.68 -9.85
C GLU A 30 -5.76 18.99 -9.46
N ALA A 31 -6.58 18.69 -10.44
CA ALA A 31 -7.83 18.01 -10.22
C ALA A 31 -7.61 16.56 -9.73
N LEU A 32 -8.33 16.17 -8.68
CA LEU A 32 -8.22 14.87 -8.03
C LEU A 32 -9.09 13.82 -8.75
N PRO A 33 -8.73 12.52 -8.65
CA PRO A 33 -9.57 11.43 -9.14
C PRO A 33 -10.84 11.27 -8.28
N ALA A 34 -11.82 10.52 -8.77
CA ALA A 34 -13.06 10.23 -8.06
C ALA A 34 -12.88 9.27 -6.88
N ALA A 35 -11.92 8.34 -6.97
CA ALA A 35 -11.63 7.33 -5.96
C ALA A 35 -10.22 6.78 -6.08
N MET A 36 -9.75 6.11 -5.01
CA MET A 36 -8.51 5.33 -5.03
C MET A 36 -8.76 3.90 -4.56
N ILE A 37 -8.01 2.95 -5.15
CA ILE A 37 -8.03 1.54 -4.79
C ILE A 37 -6.58 1.09 -4.55
N CYS A 38 -6.28 0.62 -3.34
CA CYS A 38 -4.96 0.14 -2.98
C CYS A 38 -5.05 -1.33 -2.53
N ILE A 39 -4.33 -2.21 -3.20
CA ILE A 39 -4.23 -3.62 -2.85
C ILE A 39 -2.86 -3.85 -2.23
N SER A 40 -2.82 -4.30 -0.97
CA SER A 40 -1.56 -4.57 -0.28
C SER A 40 -0.52 -3.45 -0.45
N PRO A 41 -0.87 -2.16 -0.19
CA PRO A 41 0.00 -1.04 -0.52
C PRO A 41 1.31 -1.03 0.29
N TRP A 42 2.44 -0.83 -0.37
CA TRP A 42 3.74 -0.63 0.27
C TRP A 42 3.87 0.81 0.79
N ALA A 43 3.22 1.12 1.91
CA ALA A 43 3.10 2.48 2.42
C ALA A 43 4.20 2.89 3.41
N ASP A 44 4.93 1.91 3.97
CA ASP A 44 6.11 2.11 4.83
C ASP A 44 7.37 1.42 4.26
N PRO A 45 8.03 1.98 3.25
CA PRO A 45 9.28 1.46 2.72
C PRO A 45 10.42 1.36 3.75
N ALA A 46 10.28 2.00 4.92
CA ALA A 46 11.21 1.84 6.04
C ALA A 46 11.03 0.52 6.81
N ALA A 47 9.92 -0.18 6.56
CA ALA A 47 9.57 -1.47 7.17
C ALA A 47 9.62 -1.40 8.72
N THR A 48 8.97 -0.40 9.30
CA THR A 48 8.95 -0.19 10.76
C THR A 48 7.81 -0.92 11.46
N GLY A 49 6.84 -1.42 10.67
CA GLY A 49 5.65 -2.08 11.16
C GLY A 49 5.90 -3.50 11.70
N GLU A 50 4.99 -3.96 12.55
CA GLU A 50 5.10 -5.25 13.26
C GLU A 50 5.03 -6.49 12.35
N SER A 51 4.39 -6.37 11.16
CA SER A 51 4.28 -7.49 10.22
C SER A 51 5.59 -7.81 9.48
N TYR A 52 6.59 -6.93 9.55
CA TYR A 52 7.91 -7.19 8.97
C TYR A 52 8.75 -8.10 9.84
N ASN A 53 8.41 -9.38 9.89
CA ASN A 53 9.08 -10.39 10.69
C ASN A 53 9.18 -11.74 9.95
N GLU A 54 9.97 -12.69 10.49
CA GLU A 54 10.19 -14.00 9.88
C GLU A 54 8.93 -14.88 9.85
N GLU A 55 8.09 -14.81 10.88
CA GLU A 55 6.84 -15.58 10.94
C GLU A 55 5.90 -15.17 9.81
N MET A 56 5.72 -13.86 9.60
CA MET A 56 4.89 -13.35 8.51
C MET A 56 5.51 -13.66 7.15
N ALA A 57 6.84 -13.60 7.03
CA ALA A 57 7.53 -14.00 5.81
C ALA A 57 7.40 -15.48 5.47
N ASP A 58 7.15 -16.35 6.47
CA ASP A 58 6.86 -17.78 6.24
C ASP A 58 5.44 -18.00 5.68
N LYS A 59 4.52 -17.12 6.03
CA LYS A 59 3.12 -17.19 5.57
C LYS A 59 2.91 -16.57 4.20
N ASP A 60 3.76 -15.63 3.81
CA ASP A 60 3.66 -14.91 2.54
C ASP A 60 4.48 -15.60 1.44
N PRO A 61 3.85 -16.39 0.54
CA PRO A 61 4.57 -17.13 -0.50
C PRO A 61 5.12 -16.23 -1.61
N LEU A 62 4.60 -15.00 -1.76
CA LEU A 62 4.99 -14.12 -2.85
C LEU A 62 6.21 -13.27 -2.50
N ILE A 63 6.14 -12.49 -1.43
CA ILE A 63 7.25 -11.58 -1.05
C ILE A 63 8.07 -12.08 0.13
N GLY A 64 7.58 -13.05 0.89
CA GLY A 64 8.31 -13.64 2.02
C GLY A 64 9.69 -14.21 1.66
N PRO A 65 9.84 -15.00 0.56
CA PRO A 65 11.15 -15.48 0.12
C PRO A 65 12.11 -14.34 -0.25
N LEU A 66 11.58 -13.26 -0.86
CA LEU A 66 12.37 -12.07 -1.17
C LEU A 66 12.80 -11.33 0.10
N PHE A 67 11.87 -11.16 1.04
CA PHE A 67 12.14 -10.56 2.35
C PHE A 67 13.27 -11.30 3.07
N LYS A 68 13.19 -12.62 3.21
CA LYS A 68 14.22 -13.43 3.86
C LYS A 68 15.59 -13.31 3.18
N LYS A 69 15.63 -13.28 1.86
CA LYS A 69 16.84 -13.10 1.09
C LYS A 69 17.47 -11.72 1.28
N ILE A 70 16.65 -10.66 1.33
CA ILE A 70 17.09 -9.28 1.50
C ILE A 70 17.46 -9.02 2.96
N TRP A 71 16.62 -9.46 3.91
CA TRP A 71 16.83 -9.27 5.35
C TRP A 71 18.09 -9.94 5.85
N SER A 72 18.42 -11.13 5.32
CA SER A 72 19.64 -11.85 5.69
C SER A 72 20.93 -11.24 5.15
N LYS A 73 20.87 -10.46 4.07
CA LYS A 73 22.05 -9.93 3.37
C LYS A 73 22.14 -8.41 3.32
N PHE A 74 21.01 -7.73 3.36
CA PHE A 74 20.90 -6.28 3.21
C PHE A 74 19.81 -5.78 4.17
N ASN A 75 20.13 -4.77 4.94
CA ASN A 75 19.14 -4.01 5.67
C ASN A 75 18.04 -3.54 4.69
N MET A 76 16.74 -3.59 5.08
CA MET A 76 15.59 -3.17 4.24
C MET A 76 15.77 -1.82 3.54
N LYS A 77 16.68 -0.98 4.01
CA LYS A 77 17.15 0.22 3.31
C LYS A 77 17.60 -0.04 1.86
N SER A 78 17.83 -1.29 1.48
CA SER A 78 18.15 -1.64 0.08
C SER A 78 16.92 -1.74 -0.82
N ALA A 79 15.74 -2.10 -0.31
CA ALA A 79 14.51 -2.13 -1.10
C ALA A 79 14.10 -0.71 -1.51
N ILE A 80 14.24 0.25 -0.60
CA ILE A 80 14.05 1.67 -0.90
C ILE A 80 15.00 2.15 -2.02
N GLY A 81 16.21 1.63 -2.09
CA GLY A 81 17.19 1.99 -3.09
C GLY A 81 16.81 1.67 -4.55
N TYR A 82 15.78 0.83 -4.77
CA TYR A 82 15.18 0.63 -6.08
C TYR A 82 14.13 1.70 -6.44
N TYR A 83 13.60 2.36 -5.44
CA TYR A 83 12.57 3.39 -5.59
C TYR A 83 13.16 4.81 -5.57
N VAL A 84 14.15 5.04 -4.70
CA VAL A 84 14.79 6.34 -4.50
C VAL A 84 16.31 6.14 -4.51
N LYS A 85 17.07 7.11 -5.01
CA LYS A 85 18.54 7.09 -4.87
C LYS A 85 18.93 7.06 -3.40
N LYS A 86 19.98 6.32 -3.06
CA LYS A 86 20.40 6.08 -1.68
C LYS A 86 20.68 7.37 -0.90
N GLU A 87 21.17 8.39 -1.57
CA GLU A 87 21.42 9.72 -1.02
C GLU A 87 20.15 10.53 -0.72
N ASP A 88 19.03 10.20 -1.40
CA ASP A 88 17.76 10.92 -1.31
C ASP A 88 16.76 10.21 -0.38
N VAL A 89 17.17 9.14 0.33
CA VAL A 89 16.30 8.39 1.22
C VAL A 89 16.02 9.19 2.49
N ASP A 90 14.87 9.88 2.48
CA ASP A 90 14.28 10.51 3.65
C ASP A 90 12.97 9.78 4.01
N GLN A 91 13.03 9.00 5.08
CA GLN A 91 11.87 8.22 5.57
C GLN A 91 10.73 9.12 6.09
N SER A 92 11.00 10.37 6.42
CA SER A 92 9.96 11.34 6.79
C SER A 92 9.24 11.93 5.58
N ASN A 93 9.80 11.77 4.39
CA ASN A 93 9.22 12.30 3.16
C ASN A 93 7.96 11.51 2.76
N PRO A 94 6.77 12.14 2.75
CA PRO A 94 5.51 11.46 2.42
C PRO A 94 5.43 10.95 0.97
N PHE A 95 6.28 11.47 0.08
CA PHE A 95 6.41 10.93 -1.29
C PHE A 95 7.25 9.65 -1.38
N ILE A 96 7.83 9.23 -0.26
CA ILE A 96 8.54 7.95 -0.11
C ILE A 96 7.75 7.04 0.82
N CYS A 97 7.38 7.56 1.99
CA CYS A 97 6.64 6.86 3.04
C CYS A 97 5.27 7.54 3.25
N PRO A 98 4.24 7.20 2.46
CA PRO A 98 2.93 7.85 2.52
C PRO A 98 2.24 7.79 3.89
N ILE A 99 2.61 6.87 4.80
CA ILE A 99 2.14 6.89 6.19
C ILE A 99 2.43 8.19 6.94
N ASN A 100 3.40 8.99 6.46
CA ASN A 100 3.75 10.31 6.99
C ASN A 100 3.05 11.46 6.26
N GLY A 101 2.15 11.14 5.31
CA GLY A 101 1.43 12.13 4.51
C GLY A 101 0.26 12.77 5.24
N ASP A 102 -0.19 13.90 4.71
CA ASP A 102 -1.48 14.51 5.02
C ASP A 102 -2.45 14.17 3.88
N PHE A 103 -3.49 13.42 4.20
CA PHE A 103 -4.52 12.97 3.25
C PHE A 103 -5.84 13.74 3.36
N SER A 104 -5.84 14.88 4.04
CA SER A 104 -7.02 15.74 4.13
C SER A 104 -7.52 16.11 2.72
N GLY A 105 -8.81 15.91 2.46
CA GLY A 105 -9.42 16.14 1.15
C GLY A 105 -9.18 15.04 0.11
N CYS A 106 -8.62 13.91 0.52
CA CYS A 106 -8.51 12.73 -0.34
C CYS A 106 -9.89 12.23 -0.77
N PRO A 107 -10.08 11.80 -2.03
CA PRO A 107 -11.29 11.11 -2.45
C PRO A 107 -11.47 9.79 -1.67
N PRO A 108 -12.64 9.15 -1.77
CA PRO A 108 -12.83 7.85 -1.13
C PRO A 108 -11.75 6.84 -1.53
N VAL A 109 -11.27 6.09 -0.54
CA VAL A 109 -10.20 5.09 -0.72
C VAL A 109 -10.69 3.73 -0.27
N MET A 110 -10.42 2.69 -1.06
CA MET A 110 -10.52 1.31 -0.63
C MET A 110 -9.12 0.72 -0.46
N ILE A 111 -8.87 0.08 0.69
CA ILE A 111 -7.67 -0.75 0.91
C ILE A 111 -8.11 -2.19 1.15
N GLN A 112 -7.48 -3.11 0.42
CA GLN A 112 -7.57 -4.54 0.69
C GLN A 112 -6.17 -5.11 0.94
N VAL A 113 -6.06 -6.05 1.88
CA VAL A 113 -4.78 -6.66 2.29
C VAL A 113 -5.02 -8.10 2.78
N GLY A 114 -4.06 -8.97 2.53
CA GLY A 114 -4.04 -10.30 3.16
C GLY A 114 -3.63 -10.21 4.63
N ALA A 115 -4.22 -11.02 5.50
CA ALA A 115 -3.84 -11.05 6.93
C ALA A 115 -2.51 -11.79 7.16
N ASP A 116 -2.05 -12.59 6.21
CA ASP A 116 -0.81 -13.35 6.25
C ASP A 116 0.25 -12.77 5.28
N GLU A 117 0.43 -11.43 5.29
CA GLU A 117 1.42 -10.77 4.45
C GLU A 117 2.28 -9.73 5.20
N LEU A 118 3.48 -9.48 4.65
CA LEU A 118 4.45 -8.54 5.23
C LEU A 118 3.96 -7.08 5.25
N LEU A 119 3.08 -6.66 4.34
CA LEU A 119 2.58 -5.29 4.24
C LEU A 119 1.27 -5.04 5.01
N LEU A 120 0.88 -5.98 5.88
CA LEU A 120 -0.31 -5.84 6.71
C LEU A 120 -0.26 -4.58 7.59
N SER A 121 0.87 -4.36 8.26
CA SER A 121 1.06 -3.17 9.12
C SER A 121 1.05 -1.86 8.34
N ASP A 122 1.49 -1.85 7.08
CA ASP A 122 1.43 -0.68 6.20
C ASP A 122 -0.02 -0.27 5.94
N SER A 123 -0.86 -1.25 5.59
CA SER A 123 -2.28 -1.03 5.36
C SER A 123 -2.98 -0.51 6.61
N ARG A 124 -2.71 -1.11 7.77
CA ARG A 124 -3.25 -0.64 9.07
C ARG A 124 -2.80 0.78 9.41
N SER A 125 -1.53 1.10 9.13
CA SER A 125 -0.99 2.45 9.34
C SER A 125 -1.68 3.47 8.44
N MET A 126 -1.97 3.11 7.17
CA MET A 126 -2.72 3.98 6.27
C MET A 126 -4.16 4.22 6.75
N ILE A 127 -4.82 3.21 7.33
CA ILE A 127 -6.16 3.41 7.91
C ILE A 127 -6.11 4.42 9.07
N ASN A 128 -5.12 4.31 9.96
CA ASN A 128 -4.94 5.30 11.03
C ASN A 128 -4.73 6.74 10.47
N VAL A 129 -3.97 6.85 9.36
CA VAL A 129 -3.78 8.14 8.66
C VAL A 129 -5.10 8.65 8.08
N PHE A 130 -5.90 7.80 7.45
CA PHE A 130 -7.20 8.19 6.89
C PHE A 130 -8.19 8.61 7.97
N GLU A 131 -8.24 7.89 9.09
CA GLU A 131 -9.06 8.27 10.25
C GLU A 131 -8.64 9.64 10.81
N ARG A 132 -7.34 9.86 10.99
CA ARG A 132 -6.79 11.15 11.45
C ARG A 132 -7.20 12.31 10.53
N ASP A 133 -7.18 12.09 9.21
CA ASP A 133 -7.36 13.14 8.20
C ASP A 133 -8.81 13.24 7.71
N GLY A 134 -9.72 12.42 8.26
CA GLY A 134 -11.15 12.44 7.92
C GLY A 134 -11.46 11.93 6.52
N VAL A 135 -10.63 11.02 5.97
CA VAL A 135 -10.83 10.41 4.64
C VAL A 135 -11.92 9.36 4.70
N ILE A 136 -12.85 9.40 3.76
CA ILE A 136 -13.83 8.32 3.56
C ILE A 136 -13.08 7.10 3.05
N HIS A 137 -13.15 6.00 3.78
CA HIS A 137 -12.43 4.80 3.39
C HIS A 137 -13.21 3.52 3.66
N GLU A 138 -12.88 2.48 2.89
CA GLU A 138 -13.28 1.10 3.12
C GLU A 138 -12.01 0.26 3.28
N TYR A 139 -12.02 -0.63 4.28
CA TYR A 139 -10.88 -1.47 4.61
C TYR A 139 -11.28 -2.92 4.75
N LYS A 140 -10.53 -3.81 4.11
CA LYS A 140 -10.75 -5.25 4.21
C LYS A 140 -9.45 -6.01 4.41
N GLU A 141 -9.32 -6.68 5.57
CA GLU A 141 -8.34 -7.74 5.78
C GLU A 141 -8.96 -9.09 5.37
N TRP A 142 -8.20 -9.86 4.61
CA TRP A 142 -8.59 -11.19 4.14
C TRP A 142 -7.81 -12.26 4.93
N GLU A 143 -8.49 -12.99 5.79
CA GLU A 143 -7.89 -14.00 6.65
C GLU A 143 -7.23 -15.13 5.84
N ASN A 144 -6.06 -15.57 6.29
CA ASN A 144 -5.26 -16.65 5.68
C ASN A 144 -4.85 -16.39 4.22
N LEU A 145 -4.84 -15.15 3.78
CA LEU A 145 -4.42 -14.76 2.45
C LEU A 145 -3.16 -13.90 2.51
N TRP A 146 -2.37 -14.01 1.45
CA TRP A 146 -1.03 -13.43 1.30
C TRP A 146 -1.04 -12.17 0.42
N HIS A 147 0.14 -11.61 0.22
CA HIS A 147 0.38 -10.40 -0.56
C HIS A 147 -0.17 -10.52 -1.99
N VAL A 148 -1.06 -9.60 -2.33
CA VAL A 148 -1.71 -9.51 -3.66
C VAL A 148 -2.31 -10.86 -4.11
N PHE A 149 -2.96 -11.58 -3.20
CA PHE A 149 -3.64 -12.86 -3.49
C PHE A 149 -4.61 -12.76 -4.67
N GLN A 150 -5.08 -11.57 -4.97
CA GLN A 150 -5.98 -11.28 -6.10
C GLN A 150 -5.39 -11.67 -7.46
N LEU A 151 -4.07 -11.86 -7.56
CA LEU A 151 -3.42 -12.37 -8.78
C LEU A 151 -3.73 -13.84 -9.05
N ASP A 152 -4.19 -14.59 -8.04
CA ASP A 152 -4.68 -15.96 -8.23
C ASP A 152 -6.15 -15.94 -8.65
N GLY A 153 -6.36 -15.91 -9.96
CA GLY A 153 -7.71 -15.85 -10.56
C GLY A 153 -8.55 -17.12 -10.40
N GLU A 154 -8.00 -18.20 -9.85
CA GLU A 154 -8.73 -19.44 -9.58
C GLU A 154 -9.38 -19.41 -8.18
N MET A 155 -8.98 -18.50 -7.31
CA MET A 155 -9.52 -18.36 -5.96
C MET A 155 -10.88 -17.64 -5.96
N GLU A 156 -11.79 -18.16 -5.15
CA GLU A 156 -13.10 -17.52 -4.92
C GLU A 156 -12.94 -16.15 -4.25
N GLU A 157 -11.99 -16.04 -3.30
CA GLU A 157 -11.68 -14.81 -2.58
C GLU A 157 -11.17 -13.71 -3.51
N SER A 158 -10.40 -14.06 -4.54
CA SER A 158 -9.96 -13.10 -5.57
C SER A 158 -11.16 -12.53 -6.32
N THR A 159 -12.11 -13.38 -6.72
CA THR A 159 -13.35 -12.92 -7.35
C THR A 159 -14.15 -12.01 -6.44
N LYS A 160 -14.35 -12.38 -5.16
CA LYS A 160 -15.05 -11.58 -4.16
C LYS A 160 -14.36 -10.23 -3.92
N SER A 161 -13.03 -10.23 -3.91
CA SER A 161 -12.23 -9.02 -3.76
C SER A 161 -12.53 -8.00 -4.87
N PHE A 162 -12.54 -8.46 -6.13
CA PHE A 162 -12.87 -7.58 -7.27
C PHE A 162 -14.33 -7.14 -7.30
N GLU A 163 -15.26 -7.92 -6.76
CA GLU A 163 -16.67 -7.51 -6.65
C GLU A 163 -16.86 -6.31 -5.71
N MET A 164 -15.99 -6.12 -4.73
CA MET A 164 -16.02 -4.97 -3.82
C MET A 164 -15.65 -3.64 -4.50
N PHE A 165 -15.08 -3.66 -5.71
CA PHE A 165 -14.75 -2.44 -6.47
C PHE A 165 -15.93 -1.92 -7.31
N ARG A 166 -17.12 -2.45 -7.12
CA ARG A 166 -18.35 -2.06 -7.80
C ARG A 166 -19.22 -1.21 -6.87
#